data_d5793ef2adafff02e8ff702f69256120
#
_entry.id   d5793ef2adafff02e8ff702f69256120
#
_cell.length_a   1.000
_cell.length_b   1.000
_cell.length_c   1.000
_cell.angle_alpha   90.00
_cell.angle_beta   90.00
_cell.angle_gamma   90.00
#
_symmetry.space_group_name_H-M   'P 1'
#
loop_
_entity.id
_entity.type
_entity.pdbx_description
1 polymer ?
#
loop_
_entity_poly.entity_id
_entity_poly.type
_entity_poly.pdbx_seq_one_letter_code
_entity_poly.pdbx_strand_id
1 'polypeptide(L)'
;MNLKLKRFKINIKCSIAVIVIASLLTTYLMFKVSPDYSAIFLEIANEEKILLLLNYIPILIIMLFLYFVSGNCIFSSGIPAMVFIGGSYANSVKSTLRQDPLIPSDLSVITEVKSILSNYDQKYSTLAIAAVVLVILICVVAFIFFKRSDSLTNVKRASGAFICAFCFFGLLNTVYSNTELYDSFPVNGNIYFKVNQYASKGFLYSFLYDTNNLKVDKPDGYSSSDFTASKSEIDYEAFDEVAKPNIIMVMSEAFSDISNSDFLSFDGFDNPLEFYNDFIMRHDVVSGHIVVPNFGGGTSDTEFD
;
A
#
# COMPACT_ATOMS: atom_id res chain seq x y z
N MET A 1 -0.74 40.87 -28.30
CA MET A 1 -1.00 41.50 -27.01
C MET A 1 -0.33 40.62 -25.93
N ASN A 2 0.94 40.95 -25.56
CA ASN A 2 1.69 40.20 -24.54
C ASN A 2 1.16 40.62 -23.16
N LEU A 3 0.21 39.88 -22.64
CA LEU A 3 -0.21 39.97 -21.24
C LEU A 3 0.96 39.47 -20.36
N LYS A 4 1.85 40.40 -19.95
CA LYS A 4 2.83 40.10 -18.86
C LYS A 4 2.03 39.96 -17.58
N LEU A 5 1.58 38.73 -17.29
CA LEU A 5 0.98 38.36 -16.00
C LEU A 5 1.95 38.73 -14.88
N LYS A 6 1.50 39.61 -13.98
CA LYS A 6 2.28 40.10 -12.82
C LYS A 6 2.35 38.93 -11.84
N ARG A 7 3.48 38.20 -11.83
CA ARG A 7 3.71 37.03 -10.93
C ARG A 7 4.11 37.53 -9.55
N PHE A 8 3.48 37.00 -8.51
CA PHE A 8 3.77 37.33 -7.12
C PHE A 8 4.97 36.54 -6.61
N LYS A 9 5.88 37.22 -5.91
CA LYS A 9 7.01 36.59 -5.17
C LYS A 9 6.59 36.36 -3.74
N ILE A 10 6.75 35.13 -3.24
CA ILE A 10 6.53 34.79 -1.84
C ILE A 10 7.90 34.64 -1.16
N ASN A 11 8.04 35.19 0.04
CA ASN A 11 9.26 35.04 0.84
C ASN A 11 9.41 33.56 1.27
N ILE A 12 10.65 33.08 1.36
CA ILE A 12 10.97 31.71 1.78
C ILE A 12 10.33 31.32 3.12
N LYS A 13 10.37 32.21 4.11
CA LYS A 13 9.76 31.97 5.42
C LYS A 13 8.25 31.75 5.30
N CYS A 14 7.57 32.57 4.48
CA CYS A 14 6.15 32.40 4.19
C CYS A 14 5.88 31.10 3.41
N SER A 15 6.75 30.75 2.46
CA SER A 15 6.61 29.49 1.69
C SER A 15 6.73 28.26 2.61
N ILE A 16 7.68 28.24 3.52
CA ILE A 16 7.84 27.14 4.49
C ILE A 16 6.63 27.09 5.43
N ALA A 17 6.16 28.22 5.93
CA ALA A 17 4.97 28.27 6.79
C ALA A 17 3.72 27.71 6.06
N VAL A 18 3.52 28.08 4.79
CA VAL A 18 2.44 27.53 3.97
C VAL A 18 2.57 26.02 3.83
N ILE A 19 3.77 25.49 3.59
CA ILE A 19 4.01 24.05 3.46
C ILE A 19 3.70 23.32 4.76
N VAL A 20 4.15 23.85 5.91
CA VAL A 20 3.86 23.25 7.22
C VAL A 20 2.36 23.22 7.50
N ILE A 21 1.66 24.33 7.25
CA ILE A 21 0.21 24.40 7.43
C ILE A 21 -0.50 23.43 6.47
N ALA A 22 -0.06 23.41 5.21
CA ALA A 22 -0.66 22.53 4.19
C ALA A 22 -0.42 21.03 4.54
N SER A 23 0.76 20.67 5.05
CA SER A 23 1.03 19.28 5.45
C SER A 23 0.18 18.85 6.66
N LEU A 24 0.00 19.73 7.66
CA LEU A 24 -0.92 19.47 8.77
C LEU A 24 -2.37 19.31 8.30
N LEU A 25 -2.82 20.19 7.40
CA LEU A 25 -4.16 20.11 6.83
C LEU A 25 -4.34 18.82 6.01
N THR A 26 -3.34 18.45 5.23
CA THR A 26 -3.36 17.20 4.44
C THR A 26 -3.48 16.00 5.35
N THR A 27 -2.69 15.93 6.41
CA THR A 27 -2.76 14.84 7.39
C THR A 27 -4.15 14.79 8.05
N TYR A 28 -4.68 15.93 8.46
CA TYR A 28 -6.04 16.01 9.01
C TYR A 28 -7.11 15.52 8.03
N LEU A 29 -7.02 15.95 6.76
CA LEU A 29 -7.98 15.54 5.73
C LEU A 29 -7.88 14.05 5.38
N MET A 30 -6.68 13.47 5.39
CA MET A 30 -6.50 12.03 5.22
C MET A 30 -7.30 11.23 6.24
N PHE A 31 -7.29 11.64 7.51
CA PHE A 31 -8.10 10.99 8.53
C PHE A 31 -9.60 11.25 8.34
N LYS A 32 -9.98 12.42 7.87
CA LYS A 32 -11.41 12.76 7.66
C LYS A 32 -12.08 12.01 6.50
N VAL A 33 -11.35 11.62 5.48
CA VAL A 33 -11.91 10.85 4.35
C VAL A 33 -12.12 9.37 4.66
N SER A 34 -11.65 8.90 5.83
CA SER A 34 -11.86 7.54 6.35
C SER A 34 -12.42 7.59 7.78
N PRO A 35 -13.68 8.00 7.97
CA PRO A 35 -14.21 8.33 9.31
C PRO A 35 -14.18 7.16 10.28
N ASP A 36 -14.50 5.94 9.83
CA ASP A 36 -14.52 4.75 10.71
C ASP A 36 -13.12 4.40 11.21
N TYR A 37 -12.13 4.43 10.30
CA TYR A 37 -10.72 4.19 10.66
C TYR A 37 -10.13 5.33 11.47
N SER A 38 -10.58 6.57 11.25
CA SER A 38 -10.07 7.72 11.99
C SER A 38 -10.46 7.71 13.47
N ALA A 39 -11.62 7.14 13.81
CA ALA A 39 -12.06 7.02 15.20
C ALA A 39 -11.12 6.05 15.96
N ILE A 40 -10.87 4.86 15.40
CA ILE A 40 -9.95 3.86 15.96
C ILE A 40 -8.54 4.44 16.09
N PHE A 41 -8.04 5.08 15.01
CA PHE A 41 -6.70 5.69 15.03
C PHE A 41 -6.56 6.76 16.11
N LEU A 42 -7.52 7.67 16.24
CA LEU A 42 -7.44 8.76 17.22
C LEU A 42 -7.52 8.26 18.66
N GLU A 43 -8.26 7.19 18.93
CA GLU A 43 -8.27 6.55 20.23
C GLU A 43 -6.86 6.07 20.62
N ILE A 44 -6.22 5.30 19.74
CA ILE A 44 -4.86 4.79 19.96
C ILE A 44 -3.83 5.92 19.99
N ALA A 45 -3.93 6.88 19.08
CA ALA A 45 -2.99 8.01 18.99
C ALA A 45 -3.08 9.00 20.17
N ASN A 46 -4.15 8.96 20.94
CA ASN A 46 -4.21 9.72 22.20
C ASN A 46 -3.22 9.17 23.24
N GLU A 47 -3.01 7.86 23.26
CA GLU A 47 -2.03 7.20 24.11
C GLU A 47 -0.64 7.21 23.43
N GLU A 48 -0.59 6.85 22.16
CA GLU A 48 0.63 6.71 21.35
C GLU A 48 0.81 7.89 20.37
N LYS A 49 1.14 9.07 20.89
CA LYS A 49 1.26 10.32 20.10
C LYS A 49 2.28 10.25 18.97
N ILE A 50 3.23 9.33 19.05
CA ILE A 50 4.24 9.13 18.01
C ILE A 50 3.62 8.69 16.69
N LEU A 51 2.47 7.98 16.71
CA LEU A 51 1.75 7.58 15.51
C LEU A 51 1.29 8.77 14.67
N LEU A 52 0.92 9.90 15.32
CA LEU A 52 0.60 11.13 14.59
C LEU A 52 1.81 11.66 13.81
N LEU A 53 3.00 11.61 14.43
CA LEU A 53 4.25 12.06 13.79
C LEU A 53 4.64 11.10 12.66
N LEU A 54 4.50 9.79 12.85
CA LEU A 54 4.82 8.79 11.82
C LEU A 54 3.94 8.93 10.58
N ASN A 55 2.69 9.36 10.73
CA ASN A 55 1.82 9.64 9.58
C ASN A 55 2.03 11.06 8.99
N TYR A 56 2.56 12.01 9.76
CA TYR A 56 2.75 13.40 9.34
C TYR A 56 4.10 13.66 8.64
N ILE A 57 5.20 13.12 9.20
CA ILE A 57 6.56 13.43 8.76
C ILE A 57 6.80 13.13 7.27
N PRO A 58 6.36 12.01 6.69
CA PRO A 58 6.55 11.73 5.27
C PRO A 58 5.91 12.80 4.37
N ILE A 59 4.71 13.25 4.73
CA ILE A 59 3.98 14.29 3.99
C ILE A 59 4.79 15.59 3.98
N LEU A 60 5.27 16.01 5.15
CA LEU A 60 6.07 17.22 5.28
C LEU A 60 7.37 17.15 4.47
N ILE A 61 8.09 16.04 4.57
CA ILE A 61 9.37 15.87 3.85
C ILE A 61 9.15 15.88 2.33
N ILE A 62 8.12 15.20 1.83
CA ILE A 62 7.81 15.16 0.39
C ILE A 62 7.39 16.54 -0.12
N MET A 63 6.58 17.27 0.64
CA MET A 63 6.20 18.65 0.29
C MET A 63 7.41 19.59 0.27
N LEU A 64 8.30 19.50 1.26
CA LEU A 64 9.54 20.27 1.28
C LEU A 64 10.49 19.89 0.14
N PHE A 65 10.66 18.61 -0.15
CA PHE A 65 11.44 18.14 -1.29
C PHE A 65 10.96 18.76 -2.60
N LEU A 66 9.65 18.66 -2.88
CA LEU A 66 9.06 19.24 -4.08
C LEU A 66 9.16 20.77 -4.11
N TYR A 67 9.14 21.43 -2.96
CA TYR A 67 9.39 22.86 -2.88
C TYR A 67 10.83 23.22 -3.25
N PHE A 68 11.80 22.50 -2.76
CA PHE A 68 13.20 22.73 -3.14
C PHE A 68 13.44 22.43 -4.62
N VAL A 69 12.78 21.45 -5.20
CA VAL A 69 12.85 21.13 -6.64
C VAL A 69 12.11 22.19 -7.48
N SER A 70 10.84 22.46 -7.21
CA SER A 70 10.00 23.35 -8.01
C SER A 70 10.19 24.84 -7.72
N GLY A 71 10.41 25.21 -6.44
CA GLY A 71 10.45 26.55 -5.93
C GLY A 71 9.08 27.22 -5.78
N ASN A 72 8.01 26.47 -5.89
CA ASN A 72 6.64 26.96 -5.79
C ASN A 72 5.92 26.22 -4.65
N CYS A 73 5.61 26.96 -3.55
CA CYS A 73 5.01 26.35 -2.37
C CYS A 73 3.60 25.81 -2.61
N ILE A 74 2.83 26.41 -3.53
CA ILE A 74 1.46 25.99 -3.79
C ILE A 74 1.47 24.68 -4.60
N PHE A 75 2.33 24.59 -5.61
CA PHE A 75 2.52 23.37 -6.38
C PHE A 75 3.05 22.22 -5.50
N SER A 76 4.05 22.51 -4.68
CA SER A 76 4.67 21.50 -3.81
C SER A 76 3.77 21.00 -2.68
N SER A 77 2.76 21.78 -2.29
CA SER A 77 1.76 21.36 -1.31
C SER A 77 0.56 20.68 -1.97
N GLY A 78 0.08 21.22 -3.11
CA GLY A 78 -1.16 20.76 -3.73
C GLY A 78 -1.07 19.36 -4.34
N ILE A 79 0.01 19.04 -5.06
CA ILE A 79 0.18 17.71 -5.68
C ILE A 79 0.28 16.61 -4.63
N PRO A 80 1.17 16.71 -3.61
CA PRO A 80 1.20 15.68 -2.56
C PRO A 80 -0.12 15.59 -1.79
N ALA A 81 -0.77 16.71 -1.51
CA ALA A 81 -2.07 16.67 -0.84
C ALA A 81 -3.10 15.84 -1.61
N MET A 82 -3.17 16.01 -2.94
CA MET A 82 -4.07 15.19 -3.78
C MET A 82 -3.70 13.71 -3.73
N VAL A 83 -2.42 13.38 -3.81
CA VAL A 83 -1.94 11.98 -3.79
C VAL A 83 -2.26 11.33 -2.44
N PHE A 84 -1.94 11.99 -1.33
CA PHE A 84 -2.14 11.41 -0.01
C PHE A 84 -3.61 11.32 0.40
N ILE A 85 -4.40 12.37 0.15
CA ILE A 85 -5.84 12.34 0.43
C ILE A 85 -6.54 11.34 -0.49
N GLY A 86 -6.17 11.32 -1.79
CA GLY A 86 -6.70 10.36 -2.76
C GLY A 86 -6.34 8.91 -2.39
N GLY A 87 -5.10 8.64 -1.97
CA GLY A 87 -4.66 7.34 -1.49
C GLY A 87 -5.42 6.90 -0.24
N SER A 88 -5.60 7.80 0.73
CA SER A 88 -6.40 7.51 1.93
C SER A 88 -7.87 7.22 1.60
N TYR A 89 -8.45 7.95 0.64
CA TYR A 89 -9.79 7.68 0.14
C TYR A 89 -9.88 6.32 -0.55
N ALA A 90 -8.92 6.01 -1.42
CA ALA A 90 -8.85 4.71 -2.10
C ALA A 90 -8.71 3.56 -1.10
N ASN A 91 -7.88 3.75 -0.05
CA ASN A 91 -7.78 2.82 1.06
C ASN A 91 -9.13 2.60 1.75
N SER A 92 -9.84 3.68 2.08
CA SER A 92 -11.16 3.60 2.71
C SER A 92 -12.16 2.82 1.86
N VAL A 93 -12.19 3.07 0.56
CA VAL A 93 -13.07 2.36 -0.38
C VAL A 93 -12.70 0.88 -0.47
N LYS A 94 -11.43 0.54 -0.66
CA LYS A 94 -10.97 -0.85 -0.74
C LYS A 94 -11.28 -1.59 0.57
N SER A 95 -10.98 -0.98 1.71
CA SER A 95 -11.21 -1.58 3.02
C SER A 95 -12.70 -1.83 3.30
N THR A 96 -13.59 -0.94 2.84
CA THR A 96 -15.04 -1.12 2.99
C THR A 96 -15.58 -2.23 2.09
N LEU A 97 -15.07 -2.34 0.85
CA LEU A 97 -15.58 -3.31 -0.14
C LEU A 97 -14.97 -4.71 0.02
N ARG A 98 -13.69 -4.79 0.38
CA ARG A 98 -12.92 -6.04 0.40
C ARG A 98 -12.45 -6.46 1.79
N GLN A 99 -12.62 -5.60 2.79
CA GLN A 99 -12.05 -5.76 4.12
C GLN A 99 -10.52 -5.94 4.12
N ASP A 100 -9.88 -5.33 3.12
CA ASP A 100 -8.45 -5.36 2.92
C ASP A 100 -7.94 -3.95 2.60
N PRO A 101 -6.82 -3.48 3.21
CA PRO A 101 -6.33 -2.12 2.99
C PRO A 101 -5.65 -1.98 1.62
N LEU A 102 -5.42 -0.73 1.21
CA LEU A 102 -4.59 -0.42 0.05
C LEU A 102 -3.12 -0.64 0.43
N ILE A 103 -2.49 -1.63 -0.19
CA ILE A 103 -1.08 -1.98 0.02
C ILE A 103 -0.21 -1.53 -1.17
N PRO A 104 1.12 -1.43 -1.01
CA PRO A 104 2.00 -0.98 -2.08
C PRO A 104 1.96 -1.86 -3.34
N SER A 105 1.75 -3.16 -3.23
CA SER A 105 1.62 -4.09 -4.37
C SER A 105 0.41 -3.78 -5.25
N ASP A 106 -0.67 -3.20 -4.70
CA ASP A 106 -1.83 -2.80 -5.49
C ASP A 106 -1.49 -1.76 -6.58
N LEU A 107 -0.39 -1.01 -6.39
CA LEU A 107 0.06 -0.05 -7.39
C LEU A 107 0.52 -0.72 -8.69
N SER A 108 0.96 -1.99 -8.63
CA SER A 108 1.39 -2.77 -9.80
C SER A 108 0.21 -3.14 -10.70
N VAL A 109 -0.96 -3.37 -10.10
CA VAL A 109 -2.19 -3.78 -10.80
C VAL A 109 -3.15 -2.62 -11.12
N ILE A 110 -2.68 -1.37 -10.95
CA ILE A 110 -3.53 -0.17 -11.14
C ILE A 110 -4.11 -0.08 -12.56
N THR A 111 -3.44 -0.66 -13.55
CA THR A 111 -3.92 -0.72 -14.94
C THR A 111 -5.12 -1.66 -15.10
N GLU A 112 -5.23 -2.67 -14.25
CA GLU A 112 -6.31 -3.66 -14.26
C GLU A 112 -7.53 -3.16 -13.49
N VAL A 113 -7.33 -2.23 -12.56
CA VAL A 113 -8.41 -1.61 -11.76
C VAL A 113 -9.50 -1.03 -12.65
N LYS A 114 -9.15 -0.50 -13.83
CA LYS A 114 -10.13 0.05 -14.78
C LYS A 114 -11.12 -1.01 -15.29
N SER A 115 -10.68 -2.24 -15.52
CA SER A 115 -11.55 -3.35 -15.95
C SER A 115 -12.43 -3.84 -14.81
N ILE A 116 -11.88 -3.83 -13.59
CA ILE A 116 -12.61 -4.24 -12.38
C ILE A 116 -13.67 -3.20 -12.02
N LEU A 117 -13.33 -1.91 -12.04
CA LEU A 117 -14.26 -0.81 -11.73
C LEU A 117 -15.46 -0.76 -12.68
N SER A 118 -15.31 -1.21 -13.94
CA SER A 118 -16.44 -1.24 -14.87
C SER A 118 -17.54 -2.25 -14.48
N ASN A 119 -17.21 -3.22 -13.64
CA ASN A 119 -18.13 -4.27 -13.19
C ASN A 119 -18.86 -3.92 -11.87
N TYR A 120 -18.45 -2.81 -11.22
CA TYR A 120 -19.10 -2.34 -10.01
C TYR A 120 -19.92 -1.10 -10.33
N ASP A 121 -21.21 -1.10 -9.98
CA ASP A 121 -22.12 0.06 -10.01
C ASP A 121 -21.71 1.08 -8.91
N GLN A 122 -20.48 1.55 -8.99
CA GLN A 122 -20.02 2.61 -8.07
C GLN A 122 -20.58 3.95 -8.52
N LYS A 123 -21.54 4.44 -7.78
CA LYS A 123 -21.96 5.85 -7.85
C LYS A 123 -20.81 6.71 -7.29
N TYR A 124 -19.87 7.05 -8.16
CA TYR A 124 -18.87 8.06 -7.80
C TYR A 124 -19.61 9.33 -7.35
N SER A 125 -19.29 9.81 -6.16
CA SER A 125 -19.81 11.08 -5.71
C SER A 125 -19.35 12.16 -6.70
N THR A 126 -20.28 12.73 -7.46
CA THR A 126 -20.02 13.85 -8.37
C THR A 126 -19.33 15.00 -7.64
N LEU A 127 -19.64 15.15 -6.34
CA LEU A 127 -18.99 16.12 -5.46
C LEU A 127 -17.51 15.82 -5.25
N ALA A 128 -17.11 14.54 -5.08
CA ALA A 128 -15.71 14.14 -4.92
C ALA A 128 -14.92 14.41 -6.21
N ILE A 129 -15.48 14.06 -7.37
CA ILE A 129 -14.85 14.34 -8.67
C ILE A 129 -14.70 15.85 -8.86
N ALA A 130 -15.74 16.63 -8.58
CA ALA A 130 -15.71 18.09 -8.70
C ALA A 130 -14.67 18.72 -7.75
N ALA A 131 -14.53 18.20 -6.52
CA ALA A 131 -13.52 18.65 -5.57
C ALA A 131 -12.09 18.38 -6.09
N VAL A 132 -11.83 17.19 -6.63
CA VAL A 132 -10.53 16.85 -7.23
C VAL A 132 -10.20 17.76 -8.41
N VAL A 133 -11.16 17.96 -9.34
CA VAL A 133 -11.00 18.86 -10.49
C VAL A 133 -10.74 20.31 -10.03
N LEU A 134 -11.46 20.78 -9.02
CA LEU A 134 -11.27 22.12 -8.45
C LEU A 134 -9.85 22.27 -7.86
N VAL A 135 -9.36 21.31 -7.11
CA VAL A 135 -7.99 21.33 -6.54
C VAL A 135 -6.95 21.33 -7.65
N ILE A 136 -7.13 20.53 -8.70
CA ILE A 136 -6.23 20.53 -9.88
C ILE A 136 -6.21 21.91 -10.52
N LEU A 137 -7.38 22.52 -10.76
CA LEU A 137 -7.49 23.86 -11.33
C LEU A 137 -6.79 24.91 -10.45
N ILE A 138 -7.00 24.87 -9.14
CA ILE A 138 -6.32 25.77 -8.19
C ILE A 138 -4.80 25.59 -8.27
N CYS A 139 -4.29 24.36 -8.32
CA CYS A 139 -2.86 24.07 -8.44
C CYS A 139 -2.28 24.58 -9.77
N VAL A 140 -3.00 24.40 -10.89
CA VAL A 140 -2.58 24.90 -12.22
C VAL A 140 -2.56 26.42 -12.24
N VAL A 141 -3.64 27.07 -11.77
CA VAL A 141 -3.72 28.54 -11.68
C VAL A 141 -2.59 29.06 -10.78
N ALA A 142 -2.39 28.45 -9.62
CA ALA A 142 -1.33 28.85 -8.72
C ALA A 142 0.07 28.67 -9.35
N PHE A 143 0.31 27.60 -10.09
CA PHE A 143 1.57 27.40 -10.82
C PHE A 143 1.82 28.48 -11.87
N ILE A 144 0.77 28.94 -12.55
CA ILE A 144 0.85 30.00 -13.58
C ILE A 144 1.11 31.37 -12.93
N PHE A 145 0.38 31.70 -11.86
CA PHE A 145 0.39 33.06 -11.28
C PHE A 145 1.51 33.28 -10.25
N PHE A 146 1.94 32.24 -9.51
CA PHE A 146 3.01 32.38 -8.53
C PHE A 146 4.35 32.07 -9.15
N LYS A 147 5.23 33.05 -9.12
CA LYS A 147 6.59 32.91 -9.61
C LYS A 147 7.40 32.03 -8.66
N ARG A 148 8.32 31.23 -9.24
CA ARG A 148 9.36 30.55 -8.49
C ARG A 148 10.03 31.51 -7.48
N SER A 149 10.21 31.10 -6.23
CA SER A 149 10.93 31.87 -5.22
C SER A 149 12.38 32.05 -5.63
N ASP A 150 12.75 33.28 -6.04
CA ASP A 150 14.13 33.61 -6.44
C ASP A 150 15.04 33.88 -5.21
N SER A 151 14.54 33.68 -3.99
CA SER A 151 15.30 33.94 -2.75
C SER A 151 16.36 32.88 -2.45
N LEU A 152 16.26 31.71 -3.09
CA LEU A 152 17.22 30.62 -2.96
C LEU A 152 18.07 30.45 -4.20
N THR A 153 19.40 30.40 -4.01
CA THR A 153 20.35 30.02 -5.07
C THR A 153 20.12 28.56 -5.48
N ASN A 154 20.50 28.20 -6.70
CA ASN A 154 20.36 26.83 -7.20
C ASN A 154 21.09 25.81 -6.29
N VAL A 155 22.23 26.20 -5.72
CA VAL A 155 22.99 25.34 -4.79
C VAL A 155 22.19 25.07 -3.51
N LYS A 156 21.63 26.10 -2.87
CA LYS A 156 20.80 25.95 -1.65
C LYS A 156 19.56 25.10 -1.91
N ARG A 157 19.00 25.17 -3.11
CA ARG A 157 17.85 24.36 -3.52
C ARG A 157 18.24 22.91 -3.68
N ALA A 158 19.31 22.65 -4.45
CA ALA A 158 19.83 21.30 -4.63
C ALA A 158 20.20 20.64 -3.30
N SER A 159 20.88 21.39 -2.42
CA SER A 159 21.23 20.92 -1.07
C SER A 159 19.98 20.62 -0.24
N GLY A 160 18.97 21.49 -0.26
CA GLY A 160 17.71 21.27 0.45
C GLY A 160 16.95 20.04 -0.07
N ALA A 161 16.86 19.87 -1.39
CA ALA A 161 16.26 18.69 -1.99
C ALA A 161 17.02 17.41 -1.62
N PHE A 162 18.37 17.45 -1.68
CA PHE A 162 19.18 16.31 -1.31
C PHE A 162 18.99 15.92 0.18
N ILE A 163 18.98 16.90 1.09
CA ILE A 163 18.74 16.66 2.52
C ILE A 163 17.36 16.03 2.73
N CYS A 164 16.31 16.55 2.10
CA CYS A 164 14.96 15.98 2.22
C CYS A 164 14.91 14.53 1.68
N ALA A 165 15.54 14.26 0.53
CA ALA A 165 15.63 12.91 -0.02
C ALA A 165 16.39 11.97 0.92
N PHE A 166 17.56 12.41 1.40
CA PHE A 166 18.37 11.63 2.35
C PHE A 166 17.61 11.32 3.65
N CYS A 167 16.92 12.32 4.22
CA CYS A 167 16.09 12.11 5.40
C CYS A 167 14.94 11.13 5.13
N PHE A 168 14.28 11.26 3.98
CA PHE A 168 13.17 10.38 3.62
C PHE A 168 13.63 8.92 3.48
N PHE A 169 14.67 8.67 2.69
CA PHE A 169 15.22 7.31 2.53
C PHE A 169 15.84 6.77 3.82
N GLY A 170 16.46 7.64 4.62
CA GLY A 170 16.96 7.28 5.95
C GLY A 170 15.82 6.79 6.85
N LEU A 171 14.73 7.55 6.93
CA LEU A 171 13.56 7.16 7.73
C LEU A 171 12.90 5.89 7.19
N LEU A 172 12.78 5.72 5.87
CA LEU A 172 12.25 4.49 5.27
C LEU A 172 13.04 3.27 5.75
N ASN A 173 14.37 3.33 5.71
CA ASN A 173 15.22 2.18 6.06
C ASN A 173 15.42 1.96 7.57
N THR A 174 15.12 2.93 8.43
CA THR A 174 15.38 2.80 9.87
C THR A 174 14.11 2.76 10.71
N VAL A 175 13.11 3.56 10.37
CA VAL A 175 11.89 3.71 11.15
C VAL A 175 10.73 2.94 10.51
N TYR A 176 10.51 3.12 9.20
CA TYR A 176 9.39 2.51 8.50
C TYR A 176 9.64 1.04 8.12
N SER A 177 10.90 0.57 8.14
CA SER A 177 11.24 -0.84 7.96
C SER A 177 11.42 -1.60 9.27
N ASN A 178 11.26 -0.93 10.42
CA ASN A 178 11.48 -1.55 11.71
C ASN A 178 10.23 -2.31 12.19
N THR A 179 10.29 -3.64 12.12
CA THR A 179 9.20 -4.54 12.54
C THR A 179 8.94 -4.46 14.04
N GLU A 180 9.99 -4.39 14.87
CA GLU A 180 9.83 -4.30 16.33
C GLU A 180 9.08 -3.02 16.73
N LEU A 181 9.42 -1.89 16.08
CA LEU A 181 8.70 -0.64 16.30
C LEU A 181 7.26 -0.72 15.81
N TYR A 182 7.04 -1.33 14.63
CA TYR A 182 5.70 -1.47 14.08
C TYR A 182 4.81 -2.33 14.98
N ASP A 183 5.32 -3.45 15.46
CA ASP A 183 4.59 -4.40 16.29
C ASP A 183 4.43 -3.93 17.75
N SER A 184 5.23 -2.96 18.20
CA SER A 184 5.08 -2.37 19.54
C SER A 184 3.79 -1.57 19.73
N PHE A 185 3.17 -1.08 18.64
CA PHE A 185 1.94 -0.31 18.73
C PHE A 185 0.71 -1.21 18.85
N PRO A 186 -0.25 -0.86 19.72
CA PRO A 186 -1.46 -1.64 19.90
C PRO A 186 -2.32 -1.67 18.64
N VAL A 187 -3.03 -2.77 18.46
CA VAL A 187 -3.99 -2.97 17.37
C VAL A 187 -5.36 -3.21 17.93
N ASN A 188 -6.35 -2.44 17.50
CA ASN A 188 -7.74 -2.64 17.85
C ASN A 188 -8.32 -3.74 16.96
N GLY A 189 -8.73 -4.85 17.58
CA GLY A 189 -9.25 -6.02 16.87
C GLY A 189 -8.20 -7.11 16.66
N ASN A 190 -8.42 -7.96 15.65
CA ASN A 190 -7.51 -9.07 15.36
C ASN A 190 -6.24 -8.55 14.67
N ILE A 191 -5.09 -8.84 15.27
CA ILE A 191 -3.77 -8.41 14.79
C ILE A 191 -3.40 -9.01 13.43
N TYR A 192 -3.99 -10.13 13.06
CA TYR A 192 -3.71 -10.81 11.79
C TYR A 192 -4.41 -10.17 10.59
N PHE A 193 -5.43 -9.36 10.83
CA PHE A 193 -6.08 -8.61 9.75
C PHE A 193 -5.35 -7.30 9.48
N LYS A 194 -4.77 -7.17 8.30
CA LYS A 194 -4.08 -5.94 7.88
C LYS A 194 -4.98 -4.70 7.99
N VAL A 195 -6.27 -4.83 7.73
CA VAL A 195 -7.23 -3.74 7.87
C VAL A 195 -7.26 -3.15 9.29
N ASN A 196 -7.17 -4.00 10.32
CA ASN A 196 -7.12 -3.57 11.72
C ASN A 196 -5.79 -2.88 12.05
N GLN A 197 -4.68 -3.35 11.48
CA GLN A 197 -3.38 -2.71 11.64
C GLN A 197 -3.37 -1.31 11.03
N TYR A 198 -3.89 -1.16 9.80
CA TYR A 198 -3.99 0.13 9.12
C TYR A 198 -4.93 1.11 9.83
N ALA A 199 -6.07 0.61 10.36
CA ALA A 199 -6.97 1.41 11.17
C ALA A 199 -6.32 1.90 12.47
N SER A 200 -5.50 1.06 13.10
CA SER A 200 -4.88 1.34 14.40
C SER A 200 -3.64 2.21 14.30
N LYS A 201 -2.79 1.97 13.33
CA LYS A 201 -1.46 2.63 13.17
C LYS A 201 -1.48 3.79 12.17
N GLY A 202 -2.57 3.92 11.40
CA GLY A 202 -2.76 4.94 10.37
C GLY A 202 -2.29 4.48 8.99
N PHE A 203 -3.02 4.94 7.97
CA PHE A 203 -2.82 4.52 6.57
C PHE A 203 -1.39 4.73 6.08
N LEU A 204 -0.84 5.94 6.24
CA LEU A 204 0.44 6.26 5.62
C LEU A 204 1.61 5.53 6.29
N TYR A 205 1.58 5.39 7.62
CA TYR A 205 2.61 4.65 8.34
C TYR A 205 2.61 3.17 7.95
N SER A 206 1.44 2.54 7.94
CA SER A 206 1.30 1.14 7.56
C SER A 206 1.63 0.89 6.08
N PHE A 207 1.20 1.79 5.19
CA PHE A 207 1.54 1.71 3.76
C PHE A 207 3.05 1.78 3.51
N LEU A 208 3.75 2.69 4.21
CA LEU A 208 5.21 2.78 4.09
C LEU A 208 5.92 1.58 4.70
N TYR A 209 5.41 1.03 5.80
CA TYR A 209 5.92 -0.21 6.39
C TYR A 209 5.80 -1.38 5.40
N ASP A 210 4.65 -1.54 4.76
CA ASP A 210 4.41 -2.61 3.78
C ASP A 210 5.25 -2.48 2.48
N THR A 211 5.96 -1.35 2.25
CA THR A 211 6.92 -1.28 1.15
C THR A 211 8.08 -2.27 1.29
N ASN A 212 8.36 -2.73 2.50
CA ASN A 212 9.37 -3.76 2.75
C ASN A 212 8.95 -5.12 2.20
N ASN A 213 7.65 -5.40 2.19
CA ASN A 213 7.07 -6.65 1.70
C ASN A 213 7.08 -6.75 0.17
N LEU A 214 7.45 -5.68 -0.54
CA LEU A 214 7.66 -5.72 -2.01
C LEU A 214 8.93 -6.46 -2.41
N LYS A 215 9.82 -6.76 -1.46
CA LYS A 215 11.04 -7.53 -1.69
C LYS A 215 10.85 -8.91 -1.11
N VAL A 216 10.79 -9.90 -1.98
CA VAL A 216 10.90 -11.30 -1.59
C VAL A 216 12.39 -11.65 -1.62
N ASP A 217 12.95 -11.94 -0.48
CA ASP A 217 14.33 -12.41 -0.39
C ASP A 217 14.41 -13.82 -0.96
N LYS A 218 15.43 -14.06 -1.78
CA LYS A 218 15.66 -15.40 -2.32
C LYS A 218 16.07 -16.33 -1.18
N PRO A 219 15.50 -17.53 -1.11
CA PRO A 219 15.96 -18.54 -0.14
C PRO A 219 17.45 -18.81 -0.28
N ASP A 220 18.10 -19.13 0.84
CA ASP A 220 19.52 -19.52 0.83
C ASP A 220 19.72 -20.71 -0.09
N GLY A 221 20.70 -20.60 -1.00
CA GLY A 221 20.98 -21.64 -2.00
C GLY A 221 20.11 -21.58 -3.25
N TYR A 222 19.18 -20.62 -3.38
CA TYR A 222 18.38 -20.45 -4.61
C TYR A 222 19.26 -19.99 -5.77
N SER A 223 19.31 -20.80 -6.83
CA SER A 223 19.96 -20.49 -8.08
C SER A 223 19.01 -20.75 -9.26
N SER A 224 18.81 -19.75 -10.10
CA SER A 224 18.02 -19.93 -11.33
C SER A 224 18.67 -20.92 -12.31
N SER A 225 20.01 -21.13 -12.22
CA SER A 225 20.74 -22.12 -13.01
C SER A 225 20.36 -23.55 -12.60
N ASP A 226 20.17 -23.81 -11.30
CA ASP A 226 19.83 -25.14 -10.79
C ASP A 226 18.42 -25.53 -11.18
N PHE A 227 17.48 -24.56 -11.13
CA PHE A 227 16.12 -24.75 -11.64
C PHE A 227 16.11 -25.04 -13.15
N THR A 228 16.93 -24.30 -13.93
CA THR A 228 17.04 -24.53 -15.38
C THR A 228 17.68 -25.88 -15.68
N ALA A 229 18.67 -26.32 -14.90
CA ALA A 229 19.30 -27.63 -15.02
C ALA A 229 18.28 -28.74 -14.72
N SER A 230 17.53 -28.65 -13.61
CA SER A 230 16.48 -29.61 -13.27
C SER A 230 15.38 -29.67 -14.35
N LYS A 231 15.03 -28.54 -14.96
CA LYS A 231 14.08 -28.49 -16.07
C LYS A 231 14.62 -29.18 -17.35
N SER A 232 15.93 -29.13 -17.59
CA SER A 232 16.56 -29.78 -18.74
C SER A 232 16.66 -31.31 -18.59
N GLU A 233 16.53 -31.84 -17.37
CA GLU A 233 16.50 -33.31 -17.13
C GLU A 233 15.12 -33.92 -17.46
N ILE A 234 14.09 -33.09 -17.64
CA ILE A 234 12.76 -33.58 -18.05
C ILE A 234 12.79 -33.81 -19.56
N ASP A 235 12.68 -35.07 -19.96
CA ASP A 235 12.57 -35.46 -21.37
C ASP A 235 11.17 -35.10 -21.92
N TYR A 236 11.08 -33.90 -22.48
CA TYR A 236 9.82 -33.43 -23.08
C TYR A 236 9.48 -34.14 -24.39
N GLU A 237 10.45 -34.76 -25.08
CA GLU A 237 10.20 -35.48 -26.32
C GLU A 237 9.37 -36.74 -26.07
N ALA A 238 9.50 -37.33 -24.88
CA ALA A 238 8.68 -38.46 -24.46
C ALA A 238 7.17 -38.17 -24.36
N PHE A 239 6.78 -36.88 -24.30
CA PHE A 239 5.40 -36.45 -24.16
C PHE A 239 4.72 -36.05 -25.49
N ASP A 240 5.46 -35.95 -26.58
CA ASP A 240 4.90 -35.48 -27.85
C ASP A 240 3.90 -36.47 -28.51
N GLU A 241 3.97 -37.76 -28.18
CA GLU A 241 3.06 -38.78 -28.69
C GLU A 241 1.85 -39.08 -27.77
N VAL A 242 1.84 -38.50 -26.55
CA VAL A 242 0.75 -38.69 -25.58
C VAL A 242 -0.35 -37.67 -25.82
N ALA A 243 -1.60 -38.10 -25.89
CA ALA A 243 -2.74 -37.19 -25.94
C ALA A 243 -2.68 -36.20 -24.79
N LYS A 244 -2.63 -34.90 -25.11
CA LYS A 244 -2.55 -33.83 -24.10
C LYS A 244 -3.72 -33.96 -23.13
N PRO A 245 -3.49 -34.14 -21.82
CA PRO A 245 -4.57 -34.29 -20.86
C PRO A 245 -5.32 -32.96 -20.70
N ASN A 246 -6.62 -33.07 -20.39
CA ASN A 246 -7.35 -31.91 -19.89
C ASN A 246 -6.89 -31.61 -18.46
N ILE A 247 -6.43 -30.40 -18.20
CA ILE A 247 -6.04 -29.95 -16.86
C ILE A 247 -7.21 -29.15 -16.29
N ILE A 248 -7.75 -29.61 -15.17
CA ILE A 248 -8.79 -28.90 -14.42
C ILE A 248 -8.12 -28.41 -13.13
N MET A 249 -7.98 -27.10 -13.00
CA MET A 249 -7.47 -26.48 -11.78
C MET A 249 -8.66 -26.01 -10.93
N VAL A 250 -8.74 -26.48 -9.70
CA VAL A 250 -9.76 -26.08 -8.74
C VAL A 250 -9.07 -25.40 -7.57
N MET A 251 -9.29 -24.10 -7.45
CA MET A 251 -8.88 -23.31 -6.31
C MET A 251 -9.97 -23.43 -5.24
N SER A 252 -9.64 -24.05 -4.11
CA SER A 252 -10.59 -24.28 -3.02
C SER A 252 -10.29 -23.30 -1.87
N GLU A 253 -10.71 -22.05 -2.04
CA GLU A 253 -10.55 -20.99 -1.02
C GLU A 253 -11.05 -21.44 0.34
N ALA A 254 -10.32 -21.05 1.39
CA ALA A 254 -10.62 -21.35 2.79
C ALA A 254 -10.76 -22.84 3.13
N PHE A 255 -10.39 -23.76 2.21
CA PHE A 255 -10.33 -25.18 2.56
C PHE A 255 -9.15 -25.41 3.54
N SER A 256 -9.44 -26.05 4.67
CA SER A 256 -8.44 -26.45 5.63
C SER A 256 -8.75 -27.83 6.19
N ASP A 257 -7.72 -28.62 6.42
CA ASP A 257 -7.85 -29.91 7.08
C ASP A 257 -8.09 -29.71 8.58
N ILE A 258 -9.36 -29.54 8.94
CA ILE A 258 -9.81 -29.36 10.32
C ILE A 258 -9.73 -30.67 11.14
N SER A 259 -9.59 -31.83 10.48
CA SER A 259 -9.49 -33.13 11.16
C SER A 259 -8.18 -33.30 11.94
N ASN A 260 -7.13 -32.58 11.55
CA ASN A 260 -5.81 -32.56 12.21
C ASN A 260 -5.65 -31.42 13.21
N SER A 261 -6.72 -30.76 13.62
CA SER A 261 -6.67 -29.67 14.59
C SER A 261 -6.61 -30.19 16.02
N ASP A 262 -5.61 -29.76 16.78
CA ASP A 262 -5.49 -30.06 18.22
C ASP A 262 -6.62 -29.41 19.07
N PHE A 263 -7.37 -28.48 18.49
CA PHE A 263 -8.41 -27.70 19.17
C PHE A 263 -9.83 -28.17 18.86
N LEU A 264 -10.01 -29.06 17.88
CA LEU A 264 -11.33 -29.54 17.46
C LEU A 264 -11.42 -31.05 17.70
N SER A 265 -12.48 -31.49 18.37
CA SER A 265 -12.83 -32.89 18.55
C SER A 265 -14.14 -33.17 17.86
N PHE A 266 -14.20 -34.24 17.12
CA PHE A 266 -15.39 -34.72 16.41
C PHE A 266 -16.04 -35.91 17.12
N ASP A 267 -15.79 -36.08 18.42
CA ASP A 267 -16.33 -37.20 19.21
C ASP A 267 -17.85 -37.30 19.08
N GLY A 268 -18.33 -38.40 18.53
CA GLY A 268 -19.75 -38.65 18.32
C GLY A 268 -20.34 -38.12 17.02
N PHE A 269 -19.49 -37.59 16.13
CA PHE A 269 -19.87 -37.15 14.78
C PHE A 269 -19.00 -37.84 13.75
N ASP A 270 -19.53 -38.02 12.52
CA ASP A 270 -18.73 -38.49 11.39
C ASP A 270 -17.65 -37.45 11.04
N ASN A 271 -16.47 -37.90 10.67
CA ASN A 271 -15.41 -37.00 10.24
C ASN A 271 -15.82 -36.25 8.96
N PRO A 272 -15.95 -34.93 8.99
CA PRO A 272 -16.40 -34.15 7.82
C PRO A 272 -15.44 -34.25 6.63
N LEU A 273 -14.20 -34.70 6.85
CA LEU A 273 -13.14 -34.83 5.84
C LEU A 273 -12.80 -36.28 5.50
N GLU A 274 -13.66 -37.25 5.83
CA GLU A 274 -13.42 -38.67 5.56
C GLU A 274 -13.07 -38.91 4.07
N PHE A 275 -13.89 -38.38 3.17
CA PHE A 275 -13.63 -38.48 1.74
C PHE A 275 -12.30 -37.86 1.32
N TYR A 276 -11.94 -36.69 1.87
CA TYR A 276 -10.66 -36.03 1.58
C TYR A 276 -9.48 -36.85 2.07
N ASN A 277 -9.57 -37.38 3.29
CA ASN A 277 -8.50 -38.21 3.88
C ASN A 277 -8.29 -39.49 3.09
N ASP A 278 -9.36 -40.15 2.64
CA ASP A 278 -9.28 -41.31 1.77
C ASP A 278 -8.72 -40.96 0.39
N PHE A 279 -9.12 -39.81 -0.14
CA PHE A 279 -8.67 -39.35 -1.45
C PHE A 279 -7.17 -39.07 -1.50
N ILE A 280 -6.60 -38.40 -0.50
CA ILE A 280 -5.17 -38.08 -0.46
C ILE A 280 -4.29 -39.31 -0.22
N MET A 281 -4.86 -40.40 0.29
CA MET A 281 -4.13 -41.69 0.52
C MET A 281 -4.08 -42.56 -0.72
N ARG A 282 -4.75 -42.21 -1.80
CA ARG A 282 -4.72 -42.99 -3.04
C ARG A 282 -3.36 -42.88 -3.71
N HIS A 283 -2.90 -43.99 -4.33
CA HIS A 283 -1.59 -44.04 -5.02
C HIS A 283 -1.53 -43.31 -6.36
N ASP A 284 -2.68 -42.88 -6.87
CA ASP A 284 -2.80 -42.08 -8.08
C ASP A 284 -2.93 -40.58 -7.77
N VAL A 285 -2.82 -40.19 -6.48
CA VAL A 285 -2.91 -38.81 -6.01
C VAL A 285 -1.57 -38.38 -5.41
N VAL A 286 -1.12 -37.20 -5.78
CA VAL A 286 0.02 -36.54 -5.13
C VAL A 286 -0.54 -35.46 -4.21
N SER A 287 -0.27 -35.57 -2.92
CA SER A 287 -0.71 -34.64 -1.90
C SER A 287 0.48 -34.08 -1.13
N GLY A 288 0.34 -32.88 -0.58
CA GLY A 288 1.39 -32.25 0.22
C GLY A 288 0.91 -30.93 0.81
N HIS A 289 1.76 -30.32 1.61
CA HIS A 289 1.55 -29.01 2.19
C HIS A 289 2.45 -27.99 1.50
N ILE A 290 1.91 -26.83 1.21
CA ILE A 290 2.67 -25.68 0.69
C ILE A 290 2.84 -24.69 1.84
N VAL A 291 4.05 -24.22 2.04
CA VAL A 291 4.34 -23.11 2.95
C VAL A 291 4.33 -21.83 2.13
N VAL A 292 3.42 -20.92 2.47
CA VAL A 292 3.30 -19.63 1.81
C VAL A 292 3.89 -18.52 2.67
N PRO A 293 4.58 -17.53 2.10
CA PRO A 293 5.22 -16.47 2.85
C PRO A 293 4.23 -15.43 3.41
N ASN A 294 3.03 -15.38 2.87
CA ASN A 294 2.03 -14.41 3.27
C ASN A 294 1.30 -14.83 4.54
N PHE A 295 1.13 -13.88 5.45
CA PHE A 295 0.51 -14.11 6.75
C PHE A 295 -0.79 -13.32 6.88
N GLY A 296 -1.87 -14.00 7.23
CA GLY A 296 -3.09 -13.35 7.70
C GLY A 296 -4.00 -12.76 6.64
N GLY A 297 -4.52 -13.53 5.73
CA GLY A 297 -5.52 -13.11 4.74
C GLY A 297 -4.88 -12.78 3.38
N GLY A 298 -5.70 -12.49 2.38
CA GLY A 298 -5.24 -12.26 1.03
C GLY A 298 -4.99 -13.58 0.28
N THR A 299 -6.04 -14.41 0.18
CA THR A 299 -6.00 -15.72 -0.49
C THR A 299 -5.39 -15.63 -1.90
N SER A 300 -5.71 -14.56 -2.64
CA SER A 300 -5.17 -14.33 -3.98
C SER A 300 -3.65 -14.14 -3.98
N ASP A 301 -3.09 -13.51 -2.95
CA ASP A 301 -1.65 -13.29 -2.85
C ASP A 301 -0.92 -14.58 -2.47
N THR A 302 -1.55 -15.43 -1.63
CA THR A 302 -0.96 -16.71 -1.21
C THR A 302 -1.06 -17.82 -2.24
N GLU A 303 -1.96 -17.70 -3.20
CA GLU A 303 -2.20 -18.74 -4.22
C GLU A 303 -1.35 -18.53 -5.47
N PHE A 304 -0.84 -17.30 -5.70
CA PHE A 304 -0.03 -16.96 -6.88
C PHE A 304 1.47 -16.73 -6.57
N ASP A 305 1.86 -16.71 -5.30
CA ASP A 305 3.26 -16.66 -4.87
C ASP A 305 3.85 -18.07 -4.78
#